data_4c100929a66a3231eb45b8e8dbe7aeea
#
_entry.id   4c100929a66a3231eb45b8e8dbe7aeea
#
_cell.length_a   1.000
_cell.length_b   1.000
_cell.length_c   1.000
_cell.angle_alpha   90.00
_cell.angle_beta   90.00
_cell.angle_gamma   90.00
#
_symmetry.space_group_name_H-M   'P 1'
#
loop_
_entity.id
_entity.type
_entity.pdbx_description
1 polymer ?
#
loop_
_entity_poly.entity_id
_entity_poly.type
_entity_poly.pdbx_seq_one_letter_code
_entity_poly.pdbx_strand_id
1 'polypeptide(L)'
;MDKSKILSCKKLIAGREISLETGKVARQATASVIASSGDTQVLVTVVAGAQKEGQSFFPLTVNYIEKFYAAGKIPGSFFRREGRPSEGEVLTSRLIDRPIRPLFPKGYTQEVQVVCTVLSIDKDDTADIISLIGVSLSLIHI
;
A
#
# COMPACT_ATOMS: atom_id res chain seq x y z
N MET A 1 11.68 -12.42 -9.83
CA MET A 1 12.36 -11.11 -10.04
C MET A 1 13.51 -11.01 -9.05
N ASP A 2 14.66 -10.58 -9.49
CA ASP A 2 15.83 -10.42 -8.62
C ASP A 2 15.55 -9.25 -7.65
N LYS A 3 15.30 -9.57 -6.37
CA LYS A 3 15.02 -8.59 -5.30
C LYS A 3 16.24 -7.70 -4.96
N SER A 4 17.38 -7.94 -5.59
CA SER A 4 18.58 -7.14 -5.37
C SER A 4 18.64 -5.86 -6.22
N LYS A 5 17.81 -5.77 -7.27
CA LYS A 5 17.85 -4.66 -8.23
C LYS A 5 16.81 -3.61 -7.87
N ILE A 6 17.27 -2.40 -7.59
CA ILE A 6 16.41 -1.23 -7.43
C ILE A 6 15.94 -0.78 -8.80
N LEU A 7 14.64 -0.70 -8.99
CA LEU A 7 14.01 -0.19 -10.21
C LEU A 7 13.17 1.02 -9.85
N SER A 8 13.28 2.06 -10.65
CA SER A 8 12.47 3.27 -10.51
C SER A 8 11.90 3.70 -11.84
N CYS A 9 10.68 4.20 -11.80
CA CYS A 9 9.99 4.78 -12.95
C CYS A 9 9.36 6.11 -12.53
N LYS A 10 9.48 7.12 -13.36
CA LYS A 10 8.87 8.43 -13.15
C LYS A 10 8.06 8.81 -14.37
N LYS A 11 6.88 9.38 -14.15
CA LYS A 11 6.01 9.84 -15.21
C LYS A 11 5.24 11.08 -14.78
N LEU A 12 5.16 12.06 -15.67
CA LEU A 12 4.31 13.23 -15.50
C LEU A 12 2.88 12.87 -15.91
N ILE A 13 1.93 12.99 -14.99
CA ILE A 13 0.50 12.71 -15.20
C ILE A 13 -0.28 13.93 -14.72
N ALA A 14 -1.05 14.56 -15.61
CA ALA A 14 -1.86 15.74 -15.31
C ALA A 14 -1.07 16.87 -14.60
N GLY A 15 0.19 17.09 -15.01
CA GLY A 15 1.05 18.13 -14.43
C GLY A 15 1.73 17.73 -13.09
N ARG A 16 1.50 16.53 -12.58
CA ARG A 16 2.16 16.00 -11.37
C ARG A 16 3.13 14.87 -11.72
N GLU A 17 4.32 14.90 -11.15
CA GLU A 17 5.27 13.81 -11.29
C GLU A 17 4.88 12.70 -10.31
N ILE A 18 4.55 11.51 -10.86
CA ILE A 18 4.38 10.29 -10.08
C ILE A 18 5.63 9.44 -10.26
N SER A 19 6.22 9.03 -9.15
CA SER A 19 7.36 8.12 -9.14
C SER A 19 7.02 6.83 -8.40
N LEU A 20 7.49 5.71 -8.94
CA LEU A 20 7.34 4.38 -8.37
C LEU A 20 8.73 3.77 -8.25
N GLU A 21 9.07 3.29 -7.07
CA GLU A 21 10.37 2.68 -6.77
C GLU A 21 10.16 1.33 -6.08
N THR A 22 10.85 0.29 -6.55
CA THR A 22 10.79 -1.06 -5.96
C THR A 22 12.20 -1.60 -5.66
N GLY A 23 12.30 -2.54 -4.72
CA GLY A 23 13.55 -3.23 -4.36
C GLY A 23 14.44 -2.49 -3.37
N LYS A 24 14.08 -1.29 -2.90
CA LYS A 24 14.87 -0.48 -1.97
C LYS A 24 14.60 -0.83 -0.52
N VAL A 25 13.34 -0.89 -0.15
CA VAL A 25 12.87 -1.11 1.22
C VAL A 25 11.97 -2.34 1.32
N ALA A 26 11.73 -2.81 2.54
CA ALA A 26 10.85 -3.95 2.84
C ALA A 26 11.16 -5.22 2.02
N ARG A 27 12.43 -5.55 1.88
CA ARG A 27 12.93 -6.68 1.04
C ARG A 27 12.43 -8.06 1.49
N GLN A 28 11.94 -8.19 2.72
CA GLN A 28 11.37 -9.43 3.24
C GLN A 28 9.92 -9.67 2.76
N ALA A 29 9.22 -8.61 2.33
CA ALA A 29 7.91 -8.75 1.73
C ALA A 29 7.99 -9.48 0.37
N THR A 30 6.88 -10.05 -0.08
CA THR A 30 6.79 -10.65 -1.41
C THR A 30 7.03 -9.59 -2.49
N ALA A 31 6.42 -8.42 -2.33
CA ALA A 31 6.69 -7.24 -3.13
C ALA A 31 6.61 -5.98 -2.27
N SER A 32 7.36 -4.95 -2.65
CA SER A 32 7.31 -3.64 -2.01
C SER A 32 7.49 -2.53 -3.05
N VAL A 33 6.72 -1.47 -2.90
CA VAL A 33 6.77 -0.30 -3.77
C VAL A 33 6.71 0.95 -2.92
N ILE A 34 7.58 1.92 -3.17
CA ILE A 34 7.39 3.30 -2.73
C ILE A 34 6.75 4.04 -3.89
N ALA A 35 5.56 4.56 -3.66
CA ALA A 35 4.85 5.42 -4.59
C ALA A 35 4.90 6.85 -4.08
N SER A 36 5.29 7.80 -4.94
CA SER A 36 5.42 9.21 -4.55
C SER A 36 4.74 10.12 -5.56
N SER A 37 4.12 11.18 -5.07
CA SER A 37 3.56 12.29 -5.86
C SER A 37 3.89 13.59 -5.12
N GLY A 38 4.81 14.38 -5.68
CA GLY A 38 5.35 15.53 -4.94
C GLY A 38 5.97 15.08 -3.60
N ASP A 39 5.56 15.71 -2.50
CA ASP A 39 6.02 15.39 -1.15
C ASP A 39 5.21 14.26 -0.47
N THR A 40 4.14 13.79 -1.11
CA THR A 40 3.37 12.65 -0.61
C THR A 40 4.04 11.34 -1.00
N GLN A 41 4.35 10.50 -0.01
CA GLN A 41 4.98 9.19 -0.20
C GLN A 41 4.24 8.10 0.56
N VAL A 42 4.01 6.99 -0.11
CA VAL A 42 3.37 5.82 0.46
C VAL A 42 4.24 4.58 0.23
N LEU A 43 4.50 3.86 1.30
CA LEU A 43 5.11 2.53 1.22
C LEU A 43 3.99 1.50 1.11
N VAL A 44 3.99 0.77 0.01
CA VAL A 44 3.10 -0.37 -0.22
C VAL A 44 3.90 -1.65 -0.07
N THR A 45 3.45 -2.54 0.79
CA THR A 45 4.02 -3.88 0.96
C THR A 45 2.96 -4.93 0.74
N VAL A 46 3.31 -5.98 0.02
CA VAL A 46 2.44 -7.12 -0.23
C VAL A 46 3.13 -8.40 0.20
N VAL A 47 2.42 -9.21 0.96
CA VAL A 47 2.87 -10.53 1.39
C VAL A 47 1.84 -11.56 0.94
N ALA A 48 2.30 -12.56 0.19
CA ALA A 48 1.52 -13.76 -0.13
C ALA A 48 1.89 -14.86 0.86
N GLY A 49 0.91 -15.35 1.60
CA GLY A 49 1.06 -16.44 2.55
C GLY A 49 0.88 -17.81 1.91
N ALA A 50 1.08 -18.86 2.70
CA ALA A 50 0.78 -20.22 2.26
C ALA A 50 -0.74 -20.45 2.20
N GLN A 51 -1.14 -21.32 1.27
CA GLN A 51 -2.53 -21.80 1.21
C GLN A 51 -2.84 -22.62 2.46
N LYS A 52 -3.97 -22.30 3.12
CA LYS A 52 -4.50 -23.11 4.21
C LYS A 52 -5.40 -24.22 3.66
N GLU A 53 -5.23 -25.43 4.14
CA GLU A 53 -6.10 -26.57 3.77
C GLU A 53 -7.57 -26.29 4.15
N GLY A 54 -8.49 -26.62 3.26
CA GLY A 54 -9.94 -26.44 3.46
C GLY A 54 -10.47 -25.03 3.23
N GLN A 55 -9.66 -24.10 2.75
CA GLN A 55 -10.10 -22.73 2.46
C GLN A 55 -10.78 -22.64 1.10
N SER A 56 -12.06 -22.27 1.09
CA SER A 56 -12.89 -22.15 -0.12
C SER A 56 -13.03 -20.72 -0.66
N PHE A 57 -12.50 -19.71 0.05
CA PHE A 57 -12.59 -18.31 -0.31
C PHE A 57 -11.21 -17.66 -0.40
N PHE A 58 -11.12 -16.54 -1.10
CA PHE A 58 -9.91 -15.76 -1.25
C PHE A 58 -9.71 -14.78 -0.07
N PRO A 59 -8.75 -15.01 0.83
CA PRO A 59 -8.48 -14.14 1.96
C PRO A 59 -7.56 -12.98 1.54
N LEU A 60 -8.13 -11.91 1.04
CA LEU A 60 -7.44 -10.66 0.77
C LEU A 60 -7.70 -9.68 1.92
N THR A 61 -6.63 -9.20 2.53
CA THR A 61 -6.66 -8.15 3.55
C THR A 61 -5.92 -6.93 3.03
N VAL A 62 -6.59 -5.78 3.01
CA VAL A 62 -5.99 -4.49 2.64
C VAL A 62 -6.07 -3.55 3.82
N ASN A 63 -4.93 -3.04 4.25
CA ASN A 63 -4.80 -2.05 5.30
C ASN A 63 -4.16 -0.78 4.74
N TYR A 64 -4.84 0.34 4.89
CA TYR A 64 -4.31 1.67 4.63
C TYR A 64 -4.12 2.38 5.97
N ILE A 65 -2.94 2.88 6.23
CA ILE A 65 -2.51 3.41 7.53
C ILE A 65 -1.89 4.79 7.32
N GLU A 66 -2.49 5.78 7.99
CA GLU A 66 -1.94 7.13 8.11
C GLU A 66 -1.28 7.28 9.47
N LYS A 67 -0.01 7.65 9.47
CA LYS A 67 0.73 7.90 10.70
C LYS A 67 0.82 9.39 10.97
N PHE A 68 0.68 9.81 12.24
CA PHE A 68 0.81 11.21 12.61
C PHE A 68 2.15 11.82 12.21
N TYR A 69 3.22 11.04 12.22
CA TYR A 69 4.54 11.51 11.80
C TYR A 69 4.58 11.90 10.32
N ALA A 70 3.74 11.31 9.46
CA ALA A 70 3.68 11.64 8.03
C ALA A 70 3.27 13.10 7.81
N ALA A 71 2.49 13.67 8.71
CA ALA A 71 2.11 15.09 8.74
C ALA A 71 2.97 15.91 9.70
N GLY A 72 4.08 15.38 10.22
CA GLY A 72 4.93 16.05 11.19
C GLY A 72 4.26 16.30 12.55
N LYS A 73 3.25 15.51 12.90
CA LYS A 73 2.46 15.68 14.12
C LYS A 73 2.71 14.57 15.14
N ILE A 74 2.47 14.87 16.40
CA ILE A 74 2.44 13.90 17.49
C ILE A 74 0.97 13.57 17.80
N PRO A 75 0.62 12.30 18.07
CA PRO A 75 -0.75 11.95 18.47
C PRO A 75 -1.25 12.78 19.65
N GLY A 76 -2.46 13.35 19.52
CA GLY A 76 -3.03 14.30 20.48
C GLY A 76 -3.79 13.67 21.66
N SER A 77 -3.86 12.34 21.76
CA SER A 77 -4.53 11.67 22.88
C SER A 77 -3.70 11.68 24.17
N PHE A 78 -4.34 11.39 25.30
CA PHE A 78 -3.65 11.27 26.59
C PHE A 78 -2.44 10.32 26.54
N PHE A 79 -2.57 9.20 25.85
CA PHE A 79 -1.49 8.21 25.70
C PHE A 79 -0.43 8.58 24.66
N ARG A 80 -0.65 9.61 23.85
CA ARG A 80 0.25 10.05 22.77
C ARG A 80 0.70 8.90 21.86
N ARG A 81 -0.22 7.99 21.56
CA ARG A 81 0.00 6.82 20.70
C ARG A 81 -0.93 6.86 19.51
N GLU A 82 -0.52 6.16 18.44
CA GLU A 82 -1.39 5.85 17.32
C GLU A 82 -2.59 5.04 17.84
N GLY A 83 -3.78 5.45 17.47
CA GLY A 83 -5.03 4.81 17.87
C GLY A 83 -5.45 3.69 16.91
N ARG A 84 -6.74 3.32 16.98
CA ARG A 84 -7.37 2.46 15.98
C ARG A 84 -7.47 3.22 14.66
N PRO A 85 -7.53 2.49 13.51
CA PRO A 85 -7.76 3.12 12.23
C PRO A 85 -9.02 4.00 12.23
N SER A 86 -8.93 5.19 11.65
CA SER A 86 -10.05 6.10 11.47
C SER A 86 -11.04 5.55 10.45
N GLU A 87 -12.25 6.10 10.41
CA GLU A 87 -13.23 5.76 9.36
C GLU A 87 -12.68 6.04 7.95
N GLY A 88 -11.93 7.14 7.78
CA GLY A 88 -11.28 7.49 6.52
C GLY A 88 -10.30 6.42 6.06
N GLU A 89 -9.44 5.93 6.96
CA GLU A 89 -8.49 4.87 6.66
C GLU A 89 -9.19 3.55 6.27
N VAL A 90 -10.30 3.21 6.96
CA VAL A 90 -11.11 2.03 6.63
C VAL A 90 -11.77 2.18 5.26
N LEU A 91 -12.31 3.35 4.94
CA LEU A 91 -12.91 3.61 3.63
C LEU A 91 -11.89 3.57 2.50
N THR A 92 -10.70 4.14 2.71
CA THR A 92 -9.60 4.07 1.74
C THR A 92 -9.11 2.63 1.55
N SER A 93 -9.02 1.84 2.62
CA SER A 93 -8.71 0.40 2.52
C SER A 93 -9.71 -0.33 1.62
N ARG A 94 -11.01 -0.04 1.75
CA ARG A 94 -12.07 -0.59 0.90
C ARG A 94 -12.01 -0.08 -0.54
N LEU A 95 -11.67 1.21 -0.71
CA LEU A 95 -11.46 1.80 -2.03
C LEU A 95 -10.35 1.07 -2.80
N ILE A 96 -9.28 0.68 -2.11
CA ILE A 96 -8.17 -0.07 -2.69
C ILE A 96 -8.56 -1.54 -2.92
N ASP A 97 -9.19 -2.21 -1.95
CA ASP A 97 -9.57 -3.63 -2.04
C ASP A 97 -10.51 -3.90 -3.22
N ARG A 98 -11.50 -3.05 -3.43
CA ARG A 98 -12.58 -3.28 -4.37
C ARG A 98 -12.15 -3.46 -5.84
N PRO A 99 -11.27 -2.63 -6.42
CA PRO A 99 -10.80 -2.80 -7.80
C PRO A 99 -9.77 -3.91 -7.97
N ILE A 100 -9.00 -4.27 -6.93
CA ILE A 100 -7.95 -5.27 -7.05
C ILE A 100 -8.45 -6.70 -6.85
N ARG A 101 -9.46 -6.90 -6.02
CA ARG A 101 -10.01 -8.23 -5.70
C ARG A 101 -10.47 -9.02 -6.94
N PRO A 102 -11.20 -8.45 -7.91
CA PRO A 102 -11.62 -9.18 -9.11
C PRO A 102 -10.48 -9.47 -10.11
N LEU A 103 -9.30 -8.88 -9.94
CA LEU A 103 -8.14 -9.14 -10.81
C LEU A 103 -7.45 -10.46 -10.49
N PHE A 104 -7.69 -11.02 -9.31
CA PHE A 104 -7.16 -12.33 -8.95
C PHE A 104 -7.89 -13.45 -9.70
N PRO A 105 -7.17 -14.52 -10.12
CA PRO A 105 -7.78 -15.65 -10.81
C PRO A 105 -8.85 -16.33 -9.97
N LYS A 106 -9.88 -16.85 -10.63
CA LYS A 106 -10.89 -17.69 -9.96
C LYS A 106 -10.21 -18.92 -9.34
N GLY A 107 -10.53 -19.22 -8.08
CA GLY A 107 -9.94 -20.33 -7.35
C GLY A 107 -8.59 -19.99 -6.66
N TYR A 108 -8.14 -18.73 -6.70
CA TYR A 108 -6.99 -18.32 -5.90
C TYR A 108 -7.36 -18.32 -4.41
N THR A 109 -6.66 -19.13 -3.60
CA THR A 109 -6.98 -19.36 -2.19
C THR A 109 -5.83 -19.03 -1.24
N GLN A 110 -4.69 -18.56 -1.77
CA GLN A 110 -3.58 -18.11 -0.93
C GLN A 110 -3.94 -16.80 -0.23
N GLU A 111 -3.53 -16.68 1.03
CA GLU A 111 -3.70 -15.45 1.79
C GLU A 111 -2.82 -14.33 1.20
N VAL A 112 -3.42 -13.19 0.93
CA VAL A 112 -2.70 -11.99 0.48
C VAL A 112 -2.97 -10.85 1.44
N GLN A 113 -1.91 -10.30 1.99
CA GLN A 113 -1.96 -9.12 2.83
C GLN A 113 -1.28 -7.94 2.14
N VAL A 114 -2.02 -6.87 1.98
CA VAL A 114 -1.55 -5.59 1.43
C VAL A 114 -1.56 -4.56 2.55
N VAL A 115 -0.43 -3.89 2.75
CA VAL A 115 -0.32 -2.80 3.72
C VAL A 115 0.22 -1.57 3.01
N CYS A 116 -0.56 -0.49 3.03
CA CYS A 116 -0.18 0.83 2.55
C CYS A 116 0.09 1.72 3.76
N THR A 117 1.31 2.18 3.92
CA THR A 117 1.71 3.08 5.01
C THR A 117 2.11 4.43 4.43
N VAL A 118 1.39 5.47 4.82
CA VAL A 118 1.73 6.85 4.43
C VAL A 118 2.97 7.27 5.22
N LEU A 119 4.05 7.58 4.50
CA LEU A 119 5.33 8.00 5.08
C LEU A 119 5.46 9.51 5.20
N SER A 120 4.95 10.24 4.21
CA SER A 120 4.83 11.69 4.23
C SER A 120 3.60 12.11 3.44
N ILE A 121 3.03 13.24 3.77
CA ILE A 121 1.84 13.79 3.10
C ILE A 121 1.99 15.28 2.90
N ASP A 122 1.71 15.75 1.70
CA ASP A 122 1.55 17.17 1.41
C ASP A 122 0.17 17.64 1.85
N LYS A 123 0.05 18.92 2.22
CA LYS A 123 -1.19 19.52 2.71
C LYS A 123 -2.33 19.50 1.69
N ASP A 124 -2.00 19.56 0.42
CA ASP A 124 -2.94 19.68 -0.68
C ASP A 124 -3.16 18.37 -1.46
N ASP A 125 -2.61 17.26 -0.97
CA ASP A 125 -2.66 15.97 -1.67
C ASP A 125 -3.30 14.88 -0.80
N THR A 126 -3.93 13.90 -1.48
CA THR A 126 -4.46 12.70 -0.85
C THR A 126 -3.61 11.50 -1.24
N ALA A 127 -3.31 10.64 -0.27
CA ALA A 127 -2.47 9.47 -0.48
C ALA A 127 -3.22 8.24 -1.01
N ASP A 128 -4.54 8.32 -1.19
CA ASP A 128 -5.42 7.21 -1.59
C ASP A 128 -5.14 6.72 -3.02
N ILE A 129 -5.13 7.63 -3.99
CA ILE A 129 -4.92 7.30 -5.42
C ILE A 129 -3.51 6.76 -5.64
N ILE A 130 -2.50 7.41 -5.05
CA ILE A 130 -1.11 6.98 -5.17
C ILE A 130 -0.89 5.62 -4.50
N SER A 131 -1.60 5.35 -3.39
CA SER A 131 -1.61 4.03 -2.74
C SER A 131 -2.18 2.95 -3.66
N LEU A 132 -3.29 3.23 -4.36
CA LEU A 132 -3.89 2.31 -5.31
C LEU A 132 -2.93 1.99 -6.47
N ILE A 133 -2.25 3.00 -7.02
CA ILE A 133 -1.25 2.81 -8.08
C ILE A 133 -0.09 1.93 -7.57
N GLY A 134 0.42 2.21 -6.37
CA GLY A 134 1.47 1.42 -5.75
C GLY A 134 1.06 -0.03 -5.50
N VAL A 135 -0.17 -0.27 -5.04
CA VAL A 135 -0.74 -1.62 -4.86
C VAL A 135 -0.85 -2.35 -6.19
N SER A 136 -1.36 -1.69 -7.22
CA SER A 136 -1.48 -2.30 -8.55
C SER A 136 -0.13 -2.77 -9.07
N LEU A 137 0.92 -1.96 -8.94
CA LEU A 137 2.27 -2.38 -9.34
C LEU A 137 2.82 -3.52 -8.47
N SER A 138 2.60 -3.48 -7.15
CA SER A 138 3.11 -4.51 -6.23
C SER A 138 2.47 -5.88 -6.45
N LEU A 139 1.21 -5.93 -6.91
CA LEU A 139 0.49 -7.17 -7.19
C LEU A 139 0.92 -7.85 -8.49
N ILE A 140 1.59 -7.16 -9.41
CA ILE A 140 2.13 -7.76 -10.65
C ILE A 140 3.11 -8.90 -10.31
N HIS A 141 3.75 -8.86 -9.15
CA HIS A 141 4.71 -9.89 -8.73
C HIS A 141 4.07 -11.15 -8.13
N ILE A 142 2.77 -11.13 -7.92
CA ILE A 142 1.99 -12.26 -7.44
C ILE A 142 1.24 -12.92 -8.58
#